data_7ad0652b27ca25367a3f661eb05d4e89
#
_entry.id   7ad0652b27ca25367a3f661eb05d4e89
#
_cell.length_a   1.000
_cell.length_b   1.000
_cell.length_c   1.000
_cell.angle_alpha   90.00
_cell.angle_beta   90.00
_cell.angle_gamma   90.00
#
_symmetry.space_group_name_H-M   'P 1'
#
loop_
_entity.id
_entity.type
_entity.pdbx_description
1 polymer ?
#
loop_
_entity_poly.entity_id
_entity_poly.type
_entity_poly.pdbx_seq_one_letter_code
_entity_poly.pdbx_strand_id
1 'polypeptide(L)'
;MAQVVFHLAFPIHDVAAAKHFYVDGLGCTLGRESSHAVVFGLAGHQLVAHLTTEPQPSQQGIYPHHFGLVLTSQEAWQALADQARTKGLTFYQQPRVRFPGNRIEHRTFFLEDPSRNLLEFKHYTHESAIFGERDYSEVGDSL
;
A
#
# COMPACT_ATOMS: atom_id res chain seq x y z
N MET A 1 21.04 -0.72 13.31
CA MET A 1 19.77 -0.36 13.98
C MET A 1 19.11 -1.64 14.50
N ALA A 2 18.52 -1.60 15.67
CA ALA A 2 17.75 -2.72 16.17
C ALA A 2 16.57 -3.00 15.24
N GLN A 3 16.02 -4.22 15.31
CA GLN A 3 14.80 -4.54 14.58
C GLN A 3 13.65 -3.68 15.11
N VAL A 4 12.90 -3.11 14.20
CA VAL A 4 11.78 -2.24 14.55
C VAL A 4 10.56 -2.63 13.73
N VAL A 5 9.39 -2.30 14.26
CA VAL A 5 8.13 -2.45 13.53
C VAL A 5 7.64 -1.05 13.16
N PHE A 6 7.41 -0.83 11.87
CA PHE A 6 6.83 0.42 11.40
C PHE A 6 5.37 0.48 11.83
N HIS A 7 4.92 1.66 12.26
CA HIS A 7 3.56 1.91 12.71
C HIS A 7 2.95 3.03 11.89
N LEU A 8 1.74 2.80 11.38
CA LEU A 8 0.97 3.81 10.65
C LEU A 8 -0.47 3.79 11.16
N ALA A 9 -0.98 4.94 11.54
CA ALA A 9 -2.41 5.14 11.86
C ALA A 9 -3.10 5.81 10.68
N PHE A 10 -4.29 5.33 10.32
CA PHE A 10 -5.02 5.88 9.19
C PHE A 10 -6.53 5.81 9.43
N PRO A 11 -7.30 6.66 8.77
CA PRO A 11 -8.76 6.74 9.00
C PRO A 11 -9.52 5.72 8.16
N ILE A 12 -10.60 5.20 8.74
CA ILE A 12 -11.58 4.36 8.02
C ILE A 12 -13.00 4.83 8.39
N HIS A 13 -13.97 4.47 7.55
CA HIS A 13 -15.37 4.80 7.78
C HIS A 13 -16.22 3.60 8.21
N ASP A 14 -15.69 2.39 8.13
CA ASP A 14 -16.43 1.15 8.43
C ASP A 14 -15.44 0.08 8.86
N VAL A 15 -15.54 -0.35 10.11
CA VAL A 15 -14.62 -1.35 10.67
C VAL A 15 -14.78 -2.71 9.98
N ALA A 16 -16.01 -3.15 9.74
CA ALA A 16 -16.26 -4.46 9.11
C ALA A 16 -15.72 -4.49 7.67
N ALA A 17 -15.96 -3.41 6.91
CA ALA A 17 -15.44 -3.30 5.55
C ALA A 17 -13.92 -3.27 5.53
N ALA A 18 -13.29 -2.56 6.48
CA ALA A 18 -11.83 -2.54 6.60
C ALA A 18 -11.28 -3.93 6.90
N LYS A 19 -11.88 -4.67 7.83
CA LYS A 19 -11.45 -6.04 8.13
C LYS A 19 -11.55 -6.93 6.89
N HIS A 20 -12.63 -6.82 6.14
CA HIS A 20 -12.80 -7.60 4.92
C HIS A 20 -11.69 -7.29 3.89
N PHE A 21 -11.38 -6.03 3.70
CA PHE A 21 -10.34 -5.61 2.74
C PHE A 21 -8.94 -6.03 3.22
N TYR A 22 -8.58 -5.70 4.46
CA TYR A 22 -7.21 -5.88 4.94
C TYR A 22 -6.92 -7.34 5.32
N VAL A 23 -7.86 -8.03 5.97
CA VAL A 23 -7.66 -9.42 6.41
C VAL A 23 -8.00 -10.40 5.31
N ASP A 24 -9.24 -10.38 4.83
CA ASP A 24 -9.68 -11.37 3.83
C ASP A 24 -9.05 -11.08 2.47
N GLY A 25 -8.92 -9.82 2.11
CA GLY A 25 -8.38 -9.40 0.81
C GLY A 25 -6.87 -9.44 0.75
N LEU A 26 -6.20 -8.64 1.58
CA LEU A 26 -4.74 -8.49 1.54
C LEU A 26 -3.99 -9.56 2.34
N GLY A 27 -4.68 -10.30 3.22
CA GLY A 27 -4.00 -11.31 4.03
C GLY A 27 -3.31 -10.75 5.26
N CYS A 28 -3.67 -9.55 5.71
CA CYS A 28 -3.17 -9.01 6.97
C CYS A 28 -3.57 -9.90 8.14
N THR A 29 -2.72 -9.96 9.16
CA THR A 29 -3.13 -10.57 10.42
C THR A 29 -4.05 -9.63 11.17
N LEU A 30 -5.04 -10.19 11.85
CA LEU A 30 -5.98 -9.40 12.66
C LEU A 30 -5.45 -9.36 14.09
N GLY A 31 -5.26 -8.16 14.62
CA GLY A 31 -4.90 -7.92 16.00
C GLY A 31 -6.13 -7.56 16.86
N ARG A 32 -5.88 -6.84 17.95
CA ARG A 32 -6.95 -6.43 18.83
C ARG A 32 -7.79 -5.32 18.19
N GLU A 33 -9.03 -5.24 18.59
CA GLU A 33 -9.97 -4.26 18.06
C GLU A 33 -10.89 -3.72 19.15
N SER A 34 -11.41 -2.54 18.89
CA SER A 34 -12.48 -1.94 19.68
C SER A 34 -13.63 -1.59 18.72
N SER A 35 -14.67 -0.92 19.22
CA SER A 35 -15.72 -0.42 18.34
C SER A 35 -15.25 0.73 17.43
N HIS A 36 -14.07 1.30 17.67
CA HIS A 36 -13.59 2.49 16.97
C HIS A 36 -12.24 2.29 16.26
N ALA A 37 -11.55 1.18 16.49
CA ALA A 37 -10.24 0.98 15.91
C ALA A 37 -9.92 -0.51 15.78
N VAL A 38 -9.04 -0.83 14.84
CA VAL A 38 -8.59 -2.21 14.62
C VAL A 38 -7.10 -2.20 14.22
N VAL A 39 -6.36 -3.13 14.82
CA VAL A 39 -4.94 -3.32 14.53
C VAL A 39 -4.78 -4.41 13.48
N PHE A 40 -4.04 -4.09 12.42
CA PHE A 40 -3.67 -5.05 11.38
C PHE A 40 -2.17 -5.23 11.35
N GLY A 41 -1.71 -6.46 11.06
CA GLY A 41 -0.32 -6.72 10.73
C GLY A 41 -0.18 -6.90 9.22
N LEU A 42 0.61 -6.05 8.58
CA LEU A 42 0.92 -6.15 7.16
C LEU A 42 2.41 -6.38 6.99
N ALA A 43 2.79 -7.57 6.55
CA ALA A 43 4.20 -7.95 6.35
C ALA A 43 5.07 -7.67 7.58
N GLY A 44 4.52 -7.91 8.78
CA GLY A 44 5.24 -7.69 10.03
C GLY A 44 5.23 -6.26 10.54
N HIS A 45 4.53 -5.35 9.87
CA HIS A 45 4.38 -3.96 10.31
C HIS A 45 2.97 -3.70 10.83
N GLN A 46 2.85 -2.71 11.70
CA GLN A 46 1.59 -2.41 12.37
C GLN A 46 0.83 -1.30 11.67
N LEU A 47 -0.39 -1.61 11.24
CA LEU A 47 -1.35 -0.62 10.76
C LEU A 47 -2.47 -0.52 11.79
N VAL A 48 -2.86 0.70 12.15
CA VAL A 48 -3.98 0.92 13.05
C VAL A 48 -5.03 1.77 12.34
N ALA A 49 -6.18 1.16 12.07
CA ALA A 49 -7.27 1.84 11.40
C ALA A 49 -8.20 2.45 12.45
N HIS A 50 -8.43 3.74 12.35
CA HIS A 50 -9.29 4.49 13.28
C HIS A 50 -10.57 4.94 12.60
N LEU A 51 -11.70 4.58 13.20
CA LEU A 51 -13.01 4.96 12.67
C LEU A 51 -13.20 6.48 12.80
N THR A 52 -13.64 7.09 11.72
CA THR A 52 -13.98 8.51 11.69
C THR A 52 -15.25 8.73 10.88
N THR A 53 -16.00 9.75 11.25
CA THR A 53 -17.15 10.24 10.46
C THR A 53 -16.76 11.46 9.63
N GLU A 54 -15.55 12.00 9.82
CA GLU A 54 -15.08 13.17 9.08
C GLU A 54 -14.77 12.80 7.63
N PRO A 55 -15.09 13.67 6.68
CA PRO A 55 -14.69 13.45 5.29
C PRO A 55 -13.15 13.41 5.19
N GLN A 56 -12.63 12.52 4.34
CA GLN A 56 -11.21 12.54 4.04
C GLN A 56 -10.85 13.84 3.32
N PRO A 57 -9.64 14.39 3.58
CA PRO A 57 -9.16 15.52 2.79
C PRO A 57 -9.22 15.20 1.31
N SER A 58 -9.69 16.15 0.52
CA SER A 58 -9.81 15.95 -0.91
C SER A 58 -8.42 15.82 -1.53
N GLN A 59 -8.21 14.73 -2.25
CA GLN A 59 -6.98 14.45 -2.96
C GLN A 59 -7.35 13.99 -4.37
N GLN A 60 -6.75 14.59 -5.38
CA GLN A 60 -6.96 14.16 -6.75
C GLN A 60 -5.83 13.22 -7.15
N GLY A 61 -6.15 11.93 -7.30
CA GLY A 61 -5.18 10.92 -7.67
C GLY A 61 -4.37 10.42 -6.47
N ILE A 62 -3.16 9.95 -6.76
CA ILE A 62 -2.34 9.24 -5.78
C ILE A 62 -1.46 10.16 -4.92
N TYR A 63 -1.40 11.42 -5.24
CA TYR A 63 -0.54 12.37 -4.52
C TYR A 63 -1.35 13.40 -3.76
N PRO A 64 -0.83 13.90 -2.64
CA PRO A 64 0.48 13.58 -2.06
C PRO A 64 0.49 12.36 -1.15
N HIS A 65 -0.66 11.70 -0.89
CA HIS A 65 -0.79 10.76 0.21
C HIS A 65 -1.24 9.37 -0.24
N HIS A 66 -0.40 8.38 -0.01
CA HIS A 66 -0.71 6.96 -0.11
C HIS A 66 0.32 6.19 0.72
N PHE A 67 0.08 4.91 0.96
CA PHE A 67 1.02 4.05 1.66
C PHE A 67 0.97 2.64 1.08
N GLY A 68 1.93 1.80 1.46
CA GLY A 68 1.97 0.42 0.98
C GLY A 68 3.30 -0.24 1.26
N LEU A 69 3.73 -1.08 0.33
CA LEU A 69 4.93 -1.88 0.50
C LEU A 69 5.80 -1.85 -0.75
N VAL A 70 7.10 -1.96 -0.52
CA VAL A 70 8.06 -2.34 -1.55
C VAL A 70 8.34 -3.82 -1.36
N LEU A 71 7.94 -4.64 -2.35
CA LEU A 71 8.20 -6.08 -2.32
C LEU A 71 9.61 -6.31 -2.88
N THR A 72 10.41 -7.14 -2.20
CA THR A 72 11.81 -7.33 -2.58
C THR A 72 11.99 -8.37 -3.69
N SER A 73 10.94 -9.11 -4.05
CA SER A 73 10.99 -10.01 -5.19
C SER A 73 9.84 -9.74 -6.16
N GLN A 74 10.10 -9.93 -7.45
CA GLN A 74 9.08 -9.77 -8.47
C GLN A 74 7.97 -10.81 -8.30
N GLU A 75 8.33 -12.03 -7.89
CA GLU A 75 7.37 -13.10 -7.67
C GLU A 75 6.37 -12.74 -6.56
N ALA A 76 6.86 -12.17 -5.46
CA ALA A 76 6.00 -11.73 -4.36
C ALA A 76 5.08 -10.61 -4.81
N TRP A 77 5.61 -9.66 -5.60
CA TRP A 77 4.79 -8.56 -6.14
C TRP A 77 3.70 -9.09 -7.06
N GLN A 78 4.04 -10.00 -7.98
CA GLN A 78 3.06 -10.59 -8.90
C GLN A 78 2.02 -11.40 -8.15
N ALA A 79 2.44 -12.18 -7.15
CA ALA A 79 1.52 -12.98 -6.32
C ALA A 79 0.51 -12.09 -5.60
N LEU A 80 0.95 -10.94 -5.09
CA LEU A 80 0.05 -10.00 -4.41
C LEU A 80 -0.94 -9.36 -5.39
N ALA A 81 -0.49 -9.00 -6.60
CA ALA A 81 -1.38 -8.49 -7.64
C ALA A 81 -2.44 -9.52 -8.03
N ASP A 82 -2.03 -10.78 -8.18
CA ASP A 82 -2.94 -11.88 -8.52
C ASP A 82 -3.95 -12.13 -7.39
N GLN A 83 -3.49 -12.11 -6.15
CA GLN A 83 -4.35 -12.24 -4.97
C GLN A 83 -5.40 -11.14 -4.91
N ALA A 84 -4.98 -9.89 -5.12
CA ALA A 84 -5.90 -8.75 -5.12
C ALA A 84 -6.98 -8.90 -6.19
N ARG A 85 -6.59 -9.39 -7.37
CA ARG A 85 -7.53 -9.62 -8.46
C ARG A 85 -8.49 -10.75 -8.12
N THR A 86 -7.98 -11.87 -7.61
CA THR A 86 -8.79 -13.04 -7.22
C THR A 86 -9.78 -12.68 -6.11
N LYS A 87 -9.37 -11.85 -5.17
CA LYS A 87 -10.22 -11.41 -4.06
C LYS A 87 -11.17 -10.27 -4.44
N GLY A 88 -11.11 -9.79 -5.67
CA GLY A 88 -12.01 -8.74 -6.15
C GLY A 88 -11.75 -7.36 -5.54
N LEU A 89 -10.51 -7.10 -5.13
CA LEU A 89 -10.16 -5.79 -4.59
C LEU A 89 -10.15 -4.73 -5.70
N THR A 90 -10.41 -3.51 -5.32
CA THR A 90 -10.48 -2.40 -6.28
C THR A 90 -9.09 -1.89 -6.63
N PHE A 91 -8.71 -2.02 -7.90
CA PHE A 91 -7.48 -1.43 -8.42
C PHE A 91 -7.75 0.03 -8.76
N TYR A 92 -7.03 0.93 -8.14
CA TYR A 92 -7.04 2.34 -8.50
C TYR A 92 -6.16 2.57 -9.72
N GLN A 93 -5.00 1.89 -9.78
CA GLN A 93 -4.17 1.81 -10.99
C GLN A 93 -3.80 0.35 -11.20
N GLN A 94 -3.94 -0.12 -12.44
CA GLN A 94 -3.58 -1.48 -12.82
C GLN A 94 -2.06 -1.67 -12.78
N PRO A 95 -1.58 -2.92 -12.62
CA PRO A 95 -0.15 -3.21 -12.66
C PRO A 95 0.51 -2.65 -13.91
N ARG A 96 1.65 -1.97 -13.73
CA ARG A 96 2.42 -1.39 -14.83
C ARG A 96 3.89 -1.28 -14.46
N VAL A 97 4.72 -1.12 -15.49
CA VAL A 97 6.15 -0.84 -15.35
C VAL A 97 6.37 0.66 -15.54
N ARG A 98 7.15 1.25 -14.65
CA ARG A 98 7.54 2.66 -14.74
C ARG A 98 9.03 2.78 -15.01
N PHE A 99 9.43 3.79 -15.78
CA PHE A 99 10.81 4.07 -16.15
C PHE A 99 11.53 2.86 -16.73
N PRO A 100 10.92 2.16 -17.74
CA PRO A 100 11.51 0.94 -18.27
C PRO A 100 12.90 1.19 -18.84
N GLY A 101 13.85 0.28 -18.52
CA GLY A 101 15.22 0.37 -18.97
C GLY A 101 16.13 1.26 -18.14
N ASN A 102 15.58 2.02 -17.19
CA ASN A 102 16.34 2.92 -16.32
C ASN A 102 16.72 2.26 -15.01
N ARG A 103 17.70 2.83 -14.31
CA ARG A 103 18.10 2.34 -12.99
C ARG A 103 16.97 2.44 -11.95
N ILE A 104 15.99 3.30 -12.18
CA ILE A 104 14.83 3.49 -11.30
C ILE A 104 13.59 2.74 -11.79
N GLU A 105 13.75 1.83 -12.74
CA GLU A 105 12.64 1.00 -13.23
C GLU A 105 11.98 0.25 -12.09
N HIS A 106 10.65 0.29 -12.05
CA HIS A 106 9.89 -0.48 -11.07
C HIS A 106 8.52 -0.85 -11.61
N ARG A 107 7.96 -1.90 -11.00
CA ARG A 107 6.61 -2.35 -11.24
C ARG A 107 5.74 -1.83 -10.11
N THR A 108 4.51 -1.43 -10.41
CA THR A 108 3.61 -0.89 -9.39
C THR A 108 2.16 -1.16 -9.73
N PHE A 109 1.34 -1.25 -8.71
CA PHE A 109 -0.11 -1.12 -8.81
C PHE A 109 -0.63 -0.42 -7.56
N PHE A 110 -1.83 0.15 -7.68
CA PHE A 110 -2.51 0.80 -6.56
C PHE A 110 -3.84 0.15 -6.32
N LEU A 111 -4.16 -0.06 -5.04
CA LEU A 111 -5.48 -0.47 -4.59
C LEU A 111 -6.16 0.68 -3.87
N GLU A 112 -7.49 0.65 -3.88
CA GLU A 112 -8.30 1.58 -3.09
C GLU A 112 -9.08 0.78 -2.06
N ASP A 113 -8.97 1.14 -0.78
CA ASP A 113 -9.73 0.48 0.27
C ASP A 113 -11.16 1.01 0.34
N PRO A 114 -12.07 0.37 1.12
CA PRO A 114 -13.46 0.83 1.21
C PRO A 114 -13.65 2.26 1.74
N SER A 115 -12.63 2.82 2.37
CA SER A 115 -12.65 4.17 2.93
C SER A 115 -11.88 5.17 2.07
N ARG A 116 -11.53 4.77 0.83
CA ARG A 116 -10.79 5.56 -0.16
C ARG A 116 -9.33 5.82 0.18
N ASN A 117 -8.76 5.07 1.10
CA ASN A 117 -7.32 5.08 1.26
C ASN A 117 -6.68 4.41 0.05
N LEU A 118 -5.56 4.97 -0.43
CA LEU A 118 -4.83 4.43 -1.58
C LEU A 118 -3.57 3.72 -1.08
N LEU A 119 -3.36 2.51 -1.59
CA LEU A 119 -2.21 1.68 -1.23
C LEU A 119 -1.41 1.37 -2.48
N GLU A 120 -0.10 1.59 -2.41
CA GLU A 120 0.81 1.23 -3.50
C GLU A 120 1.63 0.01 -3.13
N PHE A 121 1.76 -0.92 -4.10
CA PHE A 121 2.62 -2.09 -3.97
C PHE A 121 3.56 -2.11 -5.15
N LYS A 122 4.87 -2.06 -4.87
CA LYS A 122 5.86 -1.93 -5.93
C LYS A 122 7.07 -2.82 -5.71
N HIS A 123 7.75 -3.08 -6.80
CA HIS A 123 9.00 -3.83 -6.82
C HIS A 123 9.98 -3.13 -7.76
N TYR A 124 11.16 -2.78 -7.24
CA TYR A 124 12.22 -2.17 -8.04
C TYR A 124 13.06 -3.25 -8.70
N THR A 125 13.33 -3.07 -9.99
CA THR A 125 14.22 -3.97 -10.74
C THR A 125 15.63 -3.97 -10.13
N HIS A 126 16.08 -2.79 -9.70
CA HIS A 126 17.39 -2.61 -9.06
C HIS A 126 17.17 -2.20 -7.61
N GLU A 127 17.70 -2.98 -6.68
CA GLU A 127 17.56 -2.72 -5.25
C GLU A 127 18.09 -1.34 -4.87
N SER A 128 19.13 -0.87 -5.58
CA SER A 128 19.71 0.45 -5.36
C SER A 128 18.70 1.60 -5.52
N ALA A 129 17.60 1.38 -6.26
CA ALA A 129 16.60 2.40 -6.48
C ALA A 129 15.65 2.61 -5.29
N ILE A 130 15.65 1.69 -4.32
CA ILE A 130 14.78 1.82 -3.15
C ILE A 130 15.16 3.08 -2.36
N PHE A 131 16.45 3.25 -2.08
CA PHE A 131 16.94 4.37 -1.28
C PHE A 131 17.97 5.25 -1.99
N GLY A 132 18.41 4.87 -3.17
CA GLY A 132 19.54 5.49 -3.85
C GLY A 132 19.21 6.02 -5.24
N GLU A 133 20.17 5.85 -6.15
CA GLU A 133 20.11 6.35 -7.53
C GLU A 133 19.94 7.87 -7.58
N ARG A 134 20.76 8.55 -6.80
CA ARG A 134 20.66 10.01 -6.55
C ARG A 134 20.93 10.87 -7.77
N ASP A 135 21.44 10.29 -8.85
CA ASP A 135 21.64 11.00 -10.13
C ASP A 135 20.33 11.20 -10.89
N TYR A 136 19.27 10.48 -10.50
CA TYR A 136 17.93 10.66 -11.05
C TYR A 136 17.13 11.61 -10.15
N SER A 137 16.31 12.44 -10.77
CA SER A 137 15.47 13.41 -10.05
C SER A 137 14.02 13.00 -9.96
N GLU A 138 13.63 11.91 -10.64
CA GLU A 138 12.24 11.46 -10.69
C GLU A 138 11.88 10.72 -9.39
N VAL A 139 10.90 11.26 -8.68
CA VAL A 139 10.26 10.61 -7.54
C VAL A 139 8.76 10.69 -7.80
N GLY A 140 8.17 9.56 -8.17
CA GLY A 140 6.78 9.54 -8.61
C GLY A 140 6.60 10.20 -9.97
N ASP A 141 5.37 10.58 -10.29
CA ASP A 141 5.04 11.27 -11.53
C ASP A 141 5.30 12.77 -11.41
N SER A 142 5.60 13.40 -12.53
CA SER A 142 5.60 14.87 -12.61
C SER A 142 4.18 15.39 -12.40
N LEU A 143 4.07 16.43 -11.61
CA LEU A 143 2.79 17.12 -11.39
C LEU A 143 2.49 18.06 -12.55
#